data_ab3057c2cb031c8485dd3c9ce77fd4e6
#
_entry.id   ab3057c2cb031c8485dd3c9ce77fd4e6
#
_cell.length_a   1.000
_cell.length_b   1.000
_cell.length_c   1.000
_cell.angle_alpha   90.00
_cell.angle_beta   90.00
_cell.angle_gamma   90.00
#
_symmetry.space_group_name_H-M   'P 1'
#
loop_
_entity.id
_entity.type
_entity.pdbx_description
1 polymer ?
#
loop_
_entity_poly.entity_id
_entity_poly.type
_entity_poly.pdbx_seq_one_letter_code
_entity_poly.pdbx_strand_id
1 'polypeptide(L)'
;ALEIYMFRKGFTYALLYDEEDEKYIPPMRGHFYDIVEFWSRDHTLEKVYRVYMPSDKFLQYEFYHGDVRSSLVKRGDEHIYTFTKTDFSQPEREPNMVAPSDEFPKLLLSTSPDWNAKSLWFYGVNEDYGSFDVTPEVQEKVDELLANAGDEMDSVSVLTHWVADNI
;
A
#
# COMPACT_ATOMS: atom_id res chain seq x y z
N ALA A 1 5.71 -25.03 12.42
CA ALA A 1 6.08 -23.60 12.29
C ALA A 1 6.70 -23.31 10.92
N LEU A 2 7.65 -24.12 10.48
CA LEU A 2 8.32 -23.95 9.18
C LEU A 2 7.36 -24.13 8.01
N GLU A 3 6.53 -25.12 8.06
CA GLU A 3 5.48 -25.39 7.08
C GLU A 3 4.48 -24.25 6.95
N ILE A 4 4.01 -23.75 8.06
CA ILE A 4 3.08 -22.61 8.11
C ILE A 4 3.73 -21.37 7.48
N TYR A 5 4.98 -21.18 7.73
CA TYR A 5 5.71 -20.06 7.19
C TYR A 5 5.88 -20.16 5.66
N MET A 6 6.27 -21.33 5.18
CA MET A 6 6.40 -21.59 3.74
C MET A 6 5.06 -21.45 3.00
N PHE A 7 3.99 -21.92 3.60
CA PHE A 7 2.64 -21.78 3.07
C PHE A 7 2.22 -20.31 2.95
N ARG A 8 2.47 -19.49 3.98
CA ARG A 8 2.14 -18.07 3.91
C ARG A 8 2.92 -17.32 2.84
N LYS A 9 4.16 -17.66 2.69
CA LYS A 9 4.99 -17.09 1.63
C LYS A 9 4.38 -17.40 0.25
N GLY A 10 4.05 -18.63 0.00
CA GLY A 10 3.37 -19.05 -1.23
C GLY A 10 2.04 -18.32 -1.45
N PHE A 11 1.25 -18.20 -0.39
CA PHE A 11 -0.03 -17.51 -0.46
C PHE A 11 0.12 -16.01 -0.82
N THR A 12 1.08 -15.33 -0.23
CA THR A 12 1.32 -13.90 -0.53
C THR A 12 1.70 -13.70 -1.99
N TYR A 13 2.49 -14.60 -2.55
CA TYR A 13 2.84 -14.55 -3.97
C TYR A 13 1.64 -14.81 -4.88
N ALA A 14 0.77 -15.72 -4.51
CA ALA A 14 -0.40 -16.07 -5.31
C ALA A 14 -1.37 -14.91 -5.54
N LEU A 15 -1.46 -13.98 -4.60
CA LEU A 15 -2.34 -12.81 -4.71
C LEU A 15 -1.84 -11.75 -5.70
N LEU A 16 -0.57 -11.77 -6.04
CA LEU A 16 0.10 -10.75 -6.85
C LEU A 16 0.82 -11.35 -8.06
N TYR A 17 0.41 -12.53 -8.46
CA TYR A 17 1.03 -13.30 -9.50
C TYR A 17 0.30 -13.09 -10.83
N ASP A 18 1.03 -12.84 -11.89
CA ASP A 18 0.47 -12.87 -13.23
C ASP A 18 0.34 -14.32 -13.69
N GLU A 19 -0.89 -14.78 -13.89
CA GLU A 19 -1.18 -16.16 -14.29
C GLU A 19 -0.64 -16.49 -15.69
N GLU A 20 -0.52 -15.51 -16.58
CA GLU A 20 -0.04 -15.71 -17.94
C GLU A 20 1.50 -15.80 -17.99
N ASP A 21 2.19 -14.96 -17.24
CA ASP A 21 3.65 -14.86 -17.27
C ASP A 21 4.34 -15.58 -16.10
N GLU A 22 3.56 -16.11 -15.15
CA GLU A 22 4.10 -16.69 -13.93
C GLU A 22 5.04 -15.75 -13.15
N LYS A 23 4.76 -14.45 -13.18
CA LYS A 23 5.57 -13.43 -12.53
C LYS A 23 4.79 -12.64 -11.50
N TYR A 24 5.48 -12.29 -10.43
CA TYR A 24 4.97 -11.32 -9.49
C TYR A 24 4.92 -9.92 -10.13
N ILE A 25 3.73 -9.35 -10.18
CA ILE A 25 3.54 -7.96 -10.62
C ILE A 25 3.23 -7.12 -9.39
N PRO A 26 4.17 -6.29 -8.94
CA PRO A 26 3.90 -5.36 -7.85
C PRO A 26 2.86 -4.33 -8.29
N PRO A 27 1.96 -3.92 -7.40
CA PRO A 27 0.97 -2.88 -7.70
C PRO A 27 1.58 -1.57 -8.22
N MET A 28 2.79 -1.27 -7.77
CA MET A 28 3.61 -0.18 -8.29
C MET A 28 4.82 -0.78 -9.02
N ARG A 29 4.79 -0.78 -10.36
CA ARG A 29 5.84 -1.40 -11.18
C ARG A 29 7.23 -0.90 -10.82
N GLY A 30 8.16 -1.84 -10.62
CA GLY A 30 9.55 -1.56 -10.25
C GLY A 30 9.77 -1.27 -8.76
N HIS A 31 8.70 -1.22 -7.96
CA HIS A 31 8.78 -1.02 -6.53
C HIS A 31 8.00 -2.09 -5.76
N PHE A 32 8.56 -2.47 -4.62
CA PHE A 32 7.94 -3.36 -3.66
C PHE A 32 7.41 -2.56 -2.48
N TYR A 33 6.26 -2.95 -1.94
CA TYR A 33 5.80 -2.49 -0.62
C TYR A 33 5.04 -3.62 0.07
N ASP A 34 5.07 -3.61 1.40
CA ASP A 34 4.27 -4.53 2.19
C ASP A 34 3.98 -3.93 3.58
N ILE A 35 2.89 -4.37 4.19
CA ILE A 35 2.53 -4.09 5.57
C ILE A 35 2.43 -5.42 6.30
N VAL A 36 3.40 -5.68 7.16
CA VAL A 36 3.50 -6.95 7.89
C VAL A 36 3.02 -6.76 9.32
N GLU A 37 1.91 -7.37 9.65
CA GLU A 37 1.37 -7.35 11.01
C GLU A 37 2.16 -8.31 11.91
N PHE A 38 2.58 -7.84 13.08
CA PHE A 38 3.26 -8.63 14.11
C PHE A 38 2.37 -8.85 15.33
N TRP A 39 1.13 -9.20 15.08
CA TRP A 39 0.15 -9.66 16.05
C TRP A 39 -0.63 -10.86 15.49
N SER A 40 -1.27 -11.63 16.35
CA SER A 40 -2.06 -12.81 15.96
C SER A 40 -3.10 -13.11 17.02
N ARG A 41 -4.27 -13.63 16.63
CA ARG A 41 -5.31 -14.08 17.58
C ARG A 41 -4.79 -15.17 18.51
N ASP A 42 -3.98 -16.06 17.95
CA ASP A 42 -3.36 -17.15 18.70
C ASP A 42 -1.96 -16.74 19.14
N HIS A 43 -1.52 -17.28 20.27
CA HIS A 43 -0.15 -17.10 20.75
C HIS A 43 0.84 -17.61 19.71
N THR A 44 1.75 -16.74 19.32
CA THR A 44 2.76 -17.00 18.29
C THR A 44 4.14 -17.06 18.94
N LEU A 45 4.80 -18.21 18.87
CA LEU A 45 6.14 -18.38 19.44
C LEU A 45 7.18 -17.61 18.65
N GLU A 46 7.11 -17.63 17.34
CA GLU A 46 8.03 -16.88 16.48
C GLU A 46 7.38 -16.56 15.12
N LYS A 47 7.56 -15.32 14.68
CA LYS A 47 7.27 -14.90 13.30
C LYS A 47 8.52 -14.32 12.68
N VAL A 48 8.92 -14.88 11.55
CA VAL A 48 10.07 -14.43 10.76
C VAL A 48 9.59 -13.98 9.40
N TYR A 49 9.89 -12.75 9.04
CA TYR A 49 9.64 -12.20 7.71
C TYR A 49 10.97 -11.87 7.04
N ARG A 50 11.19 -12.37 5.83
CA ARG A 50 12.42 -12.13 5.07
C ARG A 50 12.14 -11.52 3.73
N VAL A 51 12.93 -10.51 3.38
CA VAL A 51 12.93 -9.87 2.07
C VAL A 51 14.28 -10.14 1.41
N TYR A 52 14.24 -10.80 0.28
CA TYR A 52 15.40 -11.03 -0.58
C TYR A 52 15.30 -10.04 -1.74
N MET A 53 16.34 -9.27 -1.95
CA MET A 53 16.31 -8.24 -2.97
C MET A 53 17.71 -8.00 -3.57
N PRO A 54 17.79 -7.52 -4.82
CA PRO A 54 19.05 -7.12 -5.42
C PRO A 54 19.76 -6.04 -4.61
N SER A 55 21.09 -6.07 -4.60
CA SER A 55 21.91 -5.15 -3.80
C SER A 55 21.84 -3.69 -4.28
N ASP A 56 21.40 -3.46 -5.52
CA ASP A 56 21.18 -2.13 -6.09
C ASP A 56 19.85 -1.48 -5.66
N LYS A 57 19.00 -2.22 -4.96
CA LYS A 57 17.76 -1.72 -4.39
C LYS A 57 17.90 -1.40 -2.92
N PHE A 58 17.25 -0.34 -2.49
CA PHE A 58 17.20 0.06 -1.09
C PHE A 58 15.81 -0.23 -0.51
N LEU A 59 15.77 -0.87 0.66
CA LEU A 59 14.54 -1.12 1.40
C LEU A 59 14.43 -0.12 2.55
N GLN A 60 13.41 0.71 2.50
CA GLN A 60 12.97 1.51 3.64
C GLN A 60 12.03 0.67 4.48
N TYR A 61 12.14 0.77 5.80
CA TYR A 61 11.22 0.11 6.71
C TYR A 61 11.06 0.89 8.01
N GLU A 62 9.88 0.78 8.59
CA GLU A 62 9.55 1.42 9.84
C GLU A 62 8.62 0.54 10.67
N PHE A 63 8.84 0.53 12.00
CA PHE A 63 8.02 -0.19 12.96
C PHE A 63 7.06 0.76 13.65
N TYR A 64 5.82 0.31 13.78
CA TYR A 64 4.77 1.00 14.50
C TYR A 64 4.24 0.12 15.62
N HIS A 65 3.98 0.73 16.78
CA HIS A 65 3.34 0.12 17.95
C HIS A 65 4.03 -1.14 18.48
N GLY A 66 5.35 -1.16 18.45
CA GLY A 66 6.13 -2.25 19.04
C GLY A 66 7.51 -2.45 18.43
N ASP A 67 8.21 -3.42 18.96
CA ASP A 67 9.58 -3.76 18.58
C ASP A 67 9.62 -5.04 17.77
N VAL A 68 10.46 -5.04 16.74
CA VAL A 68 10.79 -6.22 15.93
C VAL A 68 12.30 -6.24 15.73
N ARG A 69 12.94 -7.37 15.98
CA ARG A 69 14.36 -7.54 15.73
C ARG A 69 14.61 -7.55 14.22
N SER A 70 15.47 -6.68 13.74
CA SER A 70 15.87 -6.64 12.33
C SER A 70 17.33 -7.00 12.15
N SER A 71 17.65 -7.61 11.01
CA SER A 71 19.02 -7.85 10.56
C SER A 71 19.14 -7.77 9.05
N LEU A 72 20.32 -7.38 8.57
CA LEU A 72 20.66 -7.34 7.14
C LEU A 72 21.89 -8.20 6.90
N VAL A 73 21.77 -9.17 6.00
CA VAL A 73 22.87 -9.97 5.49
C VAL A 73 23.11 -9.60 4.02
N LYS A 74 24.33 -9.25 3.68
CA LYS A 74 24.77 -9.00 2.30
C LYS A 74 25.44 -10.26 1.75
N ARG A 75 24.93 -10.77 0.62
CA ARG A 75 25.45 -11.98 -0.01
C ARG A 75 25.64 -11.75 -1.50
N GLY A 76 26.85 -11.41 -1.92
CA GLY A 76 27.13 -11.06 -3.31
C GLY A 76 26.22 -9.90 -3.75
N ASP A 77 25.44 -10.12 -4.80
CA ASP A 77 24.53 -9.14 -5.37
C ASP A 77 23.13 -9.16 -4.72
N GLU A 78 22.99 -9.80 -3.57
CA GLU A 78 21.72 -9.92 -2.85
C GLU A 78 21.81 -9.35 -1.44
N HIS A 79 20.79 -8.61 -1.03
CA HIS A 79 20.52 -8.18 0.34
C HIS A 79 19.37 -9.00 0.92
N ILE A 80 19.57 -9.54 2.13
CA ILE A 80 18.57 -10.33 2.86
C ILE A 80 18.22 -9.57 4.14
N TYR A 81 17.06 -8.95 4.17
CA TYR A 81 16.50 -8.34 5.36
C TYR A 81 15.69 -9.39 6.12
N THR A 82 15.90 -9.51 7.41
CA THR A 82 15.16 -10.43 8.26
C THR A 82 14.56 -9.67 9.43
N PHE A 83 13.27 -9.86 9.64
CA PHE A 83 12.51 -9.25 10.73
C PHE A 83 11.91 -10.38 11.58
N THR A 84 12.18 -10.38 12.88
CA THR A 84 11.79 -11.45 13.78
C THR A 84 11.12 -10.89 15.02
N LYS A 85 9.96 -11.42 15.36
CA LYS A 85 9.30 -11.21 16.66
C LYS A 85 8.94 -12.55 17.27
N THR A 86 9.15 -12.66 18.57
CA THR A 86 8.88 -13.88 19.34
C THR A 86 7.89 -13.61 20.46
N ASP A 87 7.19 -14.65 20.87
CA ASP A 87 6.39 -14.67 22.11
C ASP A 87 5.35 -13.54 22.16
N PHE A 88 4.41 -13.54 21.20
CA PHE A 88 3.38 -12.51 21.10
C PHE A 88 2.00 -13.09 20.80
N SER A 89 0.99 -12.35 21.20
CA SER A 89 -0.42 -12.63 20.93
C SER A 89 -1.16 -11.37 20.53
N GLN A 90 -2.47 -11.46 20.40
CA GLN A 90 -3.31 -10.30 20.18
C GLN A 90 -3.25 -9.38 21.40
N PRO A 91 -3.05 -8.06 21.23
CA PRO A 91 -3.26 -7.09 22.30
C PRO A 91 -4.68 -7.14 22.84
N GLU A 92 -4.85 -6.77 24.10
CA GLU A 92 -6.19 -6.65 24.70
C GLU A 92 -7.07 -5.71 23.90
N ARG A 93 -8.29 -6.13 23.63
CA ARG A 93 -9.27 -5.31 22.90
C ARG A 93 -10.19 -4.61 23.89
N GLU A 94 -10.28 -3.31 23.73
CA GLU A 94 -11.19 -2.47 24.50
C GLU A 94 -12.49 -2.17 23.72
N PRO A 95 -13.62 -1.94 24.42
CA PRO A 95 -14.82 -1.44 23.76
C PRO A 95 -14.55 -0.09 23.06
N ASN A 96 -15.04 0.05 21.83
CA ASN A 96 -14.83 1.25 21.00
C ASN A 96 -13.37 1.56 20.63
N MET A 97 -12.47 0.58 20.69
CA MET A 97 -11.11 0.70 20.21
C MET A 97 -11.08 1.07 18.73
N VAL A 98 -10.12 1.87 18.32
CA VAL A 98 -9.83 2.16 16.92
C VAL A 98 -9.46 0.89 16.14
N ALA A 99 -9.32 1.00 14.83
CA ALA A 99 -9.00 -0.16 14.00
C ALA A 99 -7.68 -0.82 14.44
N PRO A 100 -7.61 -2.16 14.49
CA PRO A 100 -6.37 -2.88 14.85
C PRO A 100 -5.15 -2.48 14.02
N SER A 101 -5.38 -2.09 12.77
CA SER A 101 -4.33 -1.55 11.89
C SER A 101 -3.65 -0.30 12.43
N ASP A 102 -4.33 0.46 13.30
CA ASP A 102 -3.83 1.72 13.82
C ASP A 102 -3.12 1.58 15.17
N GLU A 103 -3.42 0.52 15.91
CA GLU A 103 -2.92 0.31 17.28
C GLU A 103 -1.96 -0.88 17.42
N PHE A 104 -2.06 -1.87 16.52
CA PHE A 104 -1.32 -3.11 16.70
C PHE A 104 0.05 -3.09 16.00
N PRO A 105 1.02 -3.87 16.52
CA PRO A 105 2.37 -3.89 15.97
C PRO A 105 2.42 -4.26 14.49
N LYS A 106 3.00 -3.37 13.68
CA LYS A 106 3.16 -3.56 12.25
C LYS A 106 4.51 -3.05 11.76
N LEU A 107 4.99 -3.67 10.69
CA LEU A 107 6.16 -3.27 9.94
C LEU A 107 5.72 -2.79 8.56
N LEU A 108 6.05 -1.57 8.20
CA LEU A 108 5.89 -1.03 6.87
C LEU A 108 7.20 -1.18 6.10
N LEU A 109 7.10 -1.60 4.86
CA LEU A 109 8.22 -1.84 3.96
C LEU A 109 7.97 -1.16 2.62
N SER A 110 8.97 -0.50 2.07
CA SER A 110 8.90 0.08 0.73
C SER A 110 10.26 0.20 0.07
N THR A 111 10.31 -0.02 -1.24
CA THR A 111 11.45 0.34 -2.09
C THR A 111 11.21 1.62 -2.88
N SER A 112 10.04 2.25 -2.74
CA SER A 112 9.78 3.56 -3.34
C SER A 112 10.69 4.60 -2.70
N PRO A 113 11.42 5.42 -3.48
CA PRO A 113 12.39 6.36 -2.92
C PRO A 113 11.74 7.45 -2.08
N ASP A 114 10.59 7.94 -2.47
CA ASP A 114 9.89 9.04 -1.82
C ASP A 114 8.40 9.11 -2.22
N TRP A 115 7.70 10.07 -1.64
CA TRP A 115 6.31 10.36 -1.94
C TRP A 115 6.08 10.90 -3.36
N ASN A 116 7.06 11.58 -3.93
CA ASN A 116 6.97 12.09 -5.28
C ASN A 116 6.92 10.95 -6.31
N ALA A 117 7.77 9.93 -6.14
CA ALA A 117 7.74 8.73 -6.99
C ALA A 117 6.38 8.03 -6.93
N LYS A 118 5.77 7.94 -5.74
CA LYS A 118 4.43 7.37 -5.57
C LYS A 118 3.35 8.23 -6.21
N SER A 119 3.43 9.54 -6.07
CA SER A 119 2.49 10.48 -6.67
C SER A 119 2.53 10.44 -8.20
N LEU A 120 3.72 10.43 -8.78
CA LEU A 120 3.90 10.31 -10.24
C LEU A 120 3.39 8.97 -10.76
N TRP A 121 3.64 7.89 -10.04
CA TRP A 121 3.08 6.59 -10.40
C TRP A 121 1.55 6.62 -10.38
N PHE A 122 0.94 7.15 -9.32
CA PHE A 122 -0.51 7.23 -9.19
C PHE A 122 -1.12 8.10 -10.29
N TYR A 123 -0.50 9.25 -10.59
CA TYR A 123 -0.90 10.10 -11.70
C TYR A 123 -0.86 9.35 -13.02
N GLY A 124 0.27 8.70 -13.34
CA GLY A 124 0.44 7.96 -14.59
C GLY A 124 -0.55 6.81 -14.76
N VAL A 125 -0.86 6.07 -13.70
CA VAL A 125 -1.87 5.00 -13.75
C VAL A 125 -3.26 5.56 -14.06
N ASN A 126 -3.62 6.70 -13.49
CA ASN A 126 -4.92 7.33 -13.76
C ASN A 126 -4.97 7.95 -15.17
N GLU A 127 -3.86 8.52 -15.64
CA GLU A 127 -3.73 9.04 -17.00
C GLU A 127 -3.86 7.91 -18.04
N ASP A 128 -3.12 6.82 -17.87
CA ASP A 128 -3.19 5.63 -18.73
C ASP A 128 -4.59 4.99 -18.76
N TYR A 129 -5.33 5.10 -17.66
CA TYR A 129 -6.71 4.60 -17.56
C TYR A 129 -7.76 5.57 -18.14
N GLY A 130 -7.36 6.78 -18.51
CA GLY A 130 -8.26 7.83 -19.02
C GLY A 130 -9.09 8.51 -17.93
N SER A 131 -8.66 8.42 -16.65
CA SER A 131 -9.42 9.02 -15.53
C SER A 131 -9.53 10.54 -15.60
N PHE A 132 -8.65 11.18 -16.37
CA PHE A 132 -8.64 12.63 -16.57
C PHE A 132 -9.26 13.05 -17.90
N ASP A 133 -9.76 12.09 -18.69
CA ASP A 133 -10.40 12.39 -19.95
C ASP A 133 -11.78 13.01 -19.72
N VAL A 134 -12.03 14.12 -20.39
CA VAL A 134 -13.31 14.79 -20.36
C VAL A 134 -14.10 14.36 -21.58
N THR A 135 -15.20 13.62 -21.39
CA THR A 135 -16.07 13.25 -22.49
C THR A 135 -16.89 14.46 -22.96
N PRO A 136 -17.39 14.44 -24.23
CA PRO A 136 -18.24 15.53 -24.75
C PRO A 136 -19.45 15.80 -23.86
N GLU A 137 -20.07 14.77 -23.31
CA GLU A 137 -21.23 14.88 -22.43
C GLU A 137 -20.90 15.58 -21.11
N VAL A 138 -19.73 15.27 -20.55
CA VAL A 138 -19.23 15.93 -19.32
C VAL A 138 -18.93 17.39 -19.61
N GLN A 139 -18.28 17.68 -20.74
CA GLN A 139 -17.98 19.06 -21.13
C GLN A 139 -19.25 19.87 -21.36
N GLU A 140 -20.24 19.33 -22.07
CA GLU A 140 -21.52 19.99 -22.29
C GLU A 140 -22.23 20.31 -20.98
N LYS A 141 -22.19 19.38 -20.01
CA LYS A 141 -22.77 19.59 -18.69
C LYS A 141 -22.03 20.66 -17.88
N VAL A 142 -20.73 20.68 -17.95
CA VAL A 142 -19.90 21.73 -17.30
C VAL A 142 -20.22 23.10 -17.91
N ASP A 143 -20.29 23.20 -19.23
CA ASP A 143 -20.60 24.45 -19.94
C ASP A 143 -22.01 24.97 -19.59
N GLU A 144 -22.99 24.07 -19.50
CA GLU A 144 -24.35 24.40 -19.02
C GLU A 144 -24.33 24.99 -17.61
N LEU A 145 -23.65 24.33 -16.68
CA LEU A 145 -23.60 24.73 -15.28
C LEU A 145 -22.87 26.05 -15.07
N LEU A 146 -21.82 26.28 -15.83
CA LEU A 146 -20.99 27.47 -15.71
C LEU A 146 -21.47 28.67 -16.55
N ALA A 147 -22.52 28.52 -17.33
CA ALA A 147 -23.02 29.58 -18.23
C ALA A 147 -23.28 30.94 -17.51
N ASN A 148 -23.56 30.91 -16.22
CA ASN A 148 -23.85 32.10 -15.41
C ASN A 148 -22.85 32.31 -14.26
N ALA A 149 -21.77 31.56 -14.21
CA ALA A 149 -20.73 31.74 -13.17
C ALA A 149 -20.01 33.06 -13.41
N GLY A 150 -19.90 33.87 -12.36
CA GLY A 150 -19.33 35.21 -12.44
C GLY A 150 -17.81 35.23 -12.31
N ASP A 151 -17.25 34.27 -11.59
CA ASP A 151 -15.82 34.13 -11.34
C ASP A 151 -15.42 32.67 -11.06
N GLU A 152 -14.15 32.43 -10.76
CA GLU A 152 -13.61 31.10 -10.50
C GLU A 152 -14.24 30.45 -9.24
N MET A 153 -14.48 31.23 -8.19
CA MET A 153 -15.08 30.72 -6.96
C MET A 153 -16.55 30.35 -7.16
N ASP A 154 -17.28 31.12 -7.95
CA ASP A 154 -18.64 30.77 -8.37
C ASP A 154 -18.64 29.47 -9.15
N SER A 155 -17.70 29.29 -10.08
CA SER A 155 -17.54 28.07 -10.87
C SER A 155 -17.30 26.85 -9.98
N VAL A 156 -16.36 26.95 -9.02
CA VAL A 156 -16.09 25.88 -8.05
C VAL A 156 -17.34 25.57 -7.22
N SER A 157 -18.04 26.61 -6.75
CA SER A 157 -19.24 26.45 -5.94
C SER A 157 -20.35 25.73 -6.70
N VAL A 158 -20.65 26.16 -7.92
CA VAL A 158 -21.70 25.59 -8.78
C VAL A 158 -21.42 24.11 -9.05
N LEU A 159 -20.19 23.78 -9.46
CA LEU A 159 -19.82 22.39 -9.75
C LEU A 159 -19.87 21.51 -8.50
N THR A 160 -19.36 22.00 -7.36
CA THR A 160 -19.36 21.27 -6.10
C THR A 160 -20.79 20.96 -5.63
N HIS A 161 -21.69 21.95 -5.66
CA HIS A 161 -23.07 21.75 -5.28
C HIS A 161 -23.79 20.79 -6.22
N TRP A 162 -23.59 20.93 -7.53
CA TRP A 162 -24.20 20.02 -8.49
C TRP A 162 -23.77 18.55 -8.25
N VAL A 163 -22.48 18.29 -8.02
CA VAL A 163 -21.98 16.95 -7.71
C VAL A 163 -22.60 16.42 -6.42
N ALA A 164 -22.64 17.22 -5.35
CA ALA A 164 -23.20 16.83 -4.07
C ALA A 164 -24.70 16.49 -4.13
N ASP A 165 -25.44 17.16 -5.04
CA ASP A 165 -26.89 16.99 -5.14
C ASP A 165 -27.32 15.90 -6.14
N ASN A 166 -26.42 15.46 -7.05
CA ASN A 166 -26.79 14.58 -8.17
C ASN A 166 -25.99 13.28 -8.24
N ILE A 167 -24.89 13.14 -7.52
CA ILE A 167 -24.01 11.96 -7.49
C ILE A 167 -23.86 11.45 -6.08
#